data_495f0f0a413447ccfeae42f5996072a5
#
_entry.id   495f0f0a413447ccfeae42f5996072a5
#
_cell.length_a   1.000
_cell.length_b   1.000
_cell.length_c   1.000
_cell.angle_alpha   90.00
_cell.angle_beta   90.00
_cell.angle_gamma   90.00
#
_symmetry.space_group_name_H-M   'P 1'
#
loop_
_entity.id
_entity.type
_entity.pdbx_description
1 polymer ?
#
loop_
_entity_poly.entity_id
_entity_poly.type
_entity_poly.pdbx_seq_one_letter_code
_entity_poly.pdbx_strand_id
1 'polypeptide(L)'
;MVSLIGDLGVGKTVFVKGLAEGVGIDPAGVTSPTFVICSEYPTPGGHGLAHVDLYRVEHAGELETVGFVDLLEPGALVAVEWGDRFPDALPPDHLKIEILRPDPVANPARRDLIALSCGPVSSAALARWTDALDQAEPRVDDRN
;
A
#
# COMPACT_ATOMS: atom_id res chain seq x y z
N MET A 1 4.78 7.02 -2.58
CA MET A 1 4.73 5.55 -2.72
C MET A 1 4.42 4.89 -1.39
N VAL A 2 3.69 3.77 -1.41
CA VAL A 2 3.43 2.89 -0.26
C VAL A 2 3.97 1.50 -0.58
N SER A 3 4.85 0.97 0.27
CA SER A 3 5.41 -0.39 0.19
C SER A 3 4.70 -1.29 1.20
N LEU A 4 4.08 -2.36 0.74
CA LEU A 4 3.29 -3.31 1.54
C LEU A 4 4.04 -4.62 1.72
N ILE A 5 4.21 -5.01 2.97
CA ILE A 5 4.94 -6.20 3.40
C ILE A 5 4.03 -7.08 4.24
N GLY A 6 4.22 -8.37 4.18
CA GLY A 6 3.48 -9.36 4.96
C GLY A 6 3.22 -10.64 4.17
N ASP A 7 2.76 -11.66 4.88
CA ASP A 7 2.55 -12.99 4.33
C ASP A 7 1.52 -13.03 3.19
N LEU A 8 1.56 -14.13 2.43
CA LEU A 8 0.56 -14.39 1.40
C LEU A 8 -0.84 -14.44 2.02
N GLY A 9 -1.80 -13.73 1.42
CA GLY A 9 -3.19 -13.68 1.89
C GLY A 9 -3.40 -12.84 3.17
N VAL A 10 -2.40 -12.09 3.65
CA VAL A 10 -2.54 -11.26 4.85
C VAL A 10 -3.45 -10.06 4.66
N GLY A 11 -3.65 -9.60 3.42
CA GLY A 11 -4.54 -8.48 3.10
C GLY A 11 -3.86 -7.29 2.42
N LYS A 12 -2.68 -7.46 1.80
CA LYS A 12 -2.00 -6.38 1.07
C LYS A 12 -2.88 -5.78 -0.03
N THR A 13 -3.50 -6.60 -0.86
CA THR A 13 -4.44 -6.15 -1.91
C THR A 13 -5.69 -5.48 -1.31
N VAL A 14 -6.16 -5.92 -0.14
CA VAL A 14 -7.26 -5.26 0.57
C VAL A 14 -6.86 -3.83 0.99
N PHE A 15 -5.63 -3.65 1.45
CA PHE A 15 -5.10 -2.33 1.75
C PHE A 15 -5.06 -1.44 0.50
N VAL A 16 -4.62 -1.97 -0.63
CA VAL A 16 -4.62 -1.24 -1.93
C VAL A 16 -6.04 -0.85 -2.35
N LYS A 17 -7.05 -1.69 -2.11
CA LYS A 17 -8.45 -1.33 -2.36
C LYS A 17 -8.90 -0.14 -1.52
N GLY A 18 -8.47 -0.04 -0.27
CA GLY A 18 -8.72 1.12 0.57
C GLY A 18 -8.04 2.40 0.06
N LEU A 19 -6.80 2.30 -0.43
CA LEU A 19 -6.12 3.42 -1.09
C LEU A 19 -6.87 3.86 -2.36
N ALA A 20 -7.33 2.92 -3.17
CA ALA A 20 -8.11 3.18 -4.39
C ALA A 20 -9.40 3.94 -4.06
N GLU A 21 -10.17 3.47 -3.07
CA GLU A 21 -11.38 4.13 -2.60
C GLU A 21 -11.11 5.57 -2.15
N GLY A 22 -10.00 5.78 -1.42
CA GLY A 22 -9.58 7.10 -0.93
C GLY A 22 -9.26 8.12 -2.03
N VAL A 23 -8.93 7.65 -3.24
CA VAL A 23 -8.69 8.50 -4.42
C VAL A 23 -9.82 8.46 -5.45
N GLY A 24 -10.97 7.88 -5.09
CA GLY A 24 -12.17 7.88 -5.92
C GLY A 24 -12.22 6.78 -6.98
N ILE A 25 -11.43 5.73 -6.84
CA ILE A 25 -11.46 4.52 -7.68
C ILE A 25 -12.36 3.47 -7.01
N ASP A 26 -13.26 2.85 -7.78
CA ASP A 26 -14.09 1.75 -7.28
C ASP A 26 -13.20 0.56 -6.84
N PRO A 27 -13.19 0.23 -5.55
CA PRO A 27 -12.36 -0.86 -5.02
C PRO A 27 -12.74 -2.24 -5.57
N ALA A 28 -13.96 -2.41 -6.09
CA ALA A 28 -14.39 -3.66 -6.72
C ALA A 28 -13.60 -3.97 -8.01
N GLY A 29 -13.11 -2.94 -8.71
CA GLY A 29 -12.29 -3.08 -9.90
C GLY A 29 -10.81 -3.36 -9.60
N VAL A 30 -10.37 -3.23 -8.35
CA VAL A 30 -8.96 -3.43 -7.99
C VAL A 30 -8.68 -4.90 -7.67
N THR A 31 -7.73 -5.48 -8.40
CA THR A 31 -7.28 -6.87 -8.21
C THR A 31 -5.77 -6.93 -8.09
N SER A 32 -5.23 -7.99 -7.48
CA SER A 32 -3.78 -8.18 -7.43
C SER A 32 -3.20 -8.40 -8.82
N PRO A 33 -2.18 -7.62 -9.24
CA PRO A 33 -1.55 -7.75 -10.56
C PRO A 33 -0.44 -8.80 -10.58
N THR A 34 -0.56 -9.90 -9.82
CA THR A 34 0.50 -10.91 -9.64
C THR A 34 1.04 -11.45 -10.98
N PHE A 35 0.22 -11.54 -12.01
CA PHE A 35 0.62 -12.07 -13.32
C PHE A 35 1.11 -11.01 -14.31
N VAL A 36 0.68 -9.76 -14.15
CA VAL A 36 1.04 -8.65 -15.06
C VAL A 36 2.02 -7.67 -14.40
N ILE A 37 2.36 -7.91 -13.15
CA ILE A 37 3.26 -7.13 -12.28
C ILE A 37 2.70 -5.76 -11.94
N CYS A 38 2.13 -5.02 -12.88
CA CYS A 38 1.59 -3.68 -12.68
C CYS A 38 0.19 -3.53 -13.29
N SER A 39 -0.70 -2.85 -12.58
CA SER A 39 -1.99 -2.37 -13.07
C SER A 39 -2.16 -0.89 -12.71
N GLU A 40 -2.58 -0.09 -13.66
CA GLU A 40 -2.83 1.32 -13.48
C GLU A 40 -4.34 1.61 -13.51
N TYR A 41 -4.78 2.42 -12.54
CA TYR A 41 -6.18 2.84 -12.38
C TYR A 41 -6.24 4.36 -12.47
N PRO A 42 -6.71 4.92 -13.59
CA PRO A 42 -6.82 6.36 -13.75
C PRO A 42 -7.92 6.95 -12.87
N THR A 43 -7.71 8.19 -12.42
CA THR A 43 -8.74 8.98 -11.74
C THR A 43 -9.14 10.19 -12.58
N PRO A 44 -10.37 10.71 -12.40
CA PRO A 44 -10.81 11.94 -13.08
C PRO A 44 -9.93 13.16 -12.80
N GLY A 45 -9.22 13.16 -11.66
CA GLY A 45 -8.32 14.25 -11.25
C GLY A 45 -6.90 14.15 -11.82
N GLY A 46 -6.58 13.15 -12.64
CA GLY A 46 -5.28 12.98 -13.30
C GLY A 46 -4.20 12.29 -12.46
N HIS A 47 -4.43 12.08 -11.18
CA HIS A 47 -3.51 11.32 -10.31
C HIS A 47 -4.09 9.93 -10.08
N GLY A 48 -3.68 8.97 -10.91
CA GLY A 48 -4.11 7.58 -10.80
C GLY A 48 -3.42 6.83 -9.67
N LEU A 49 -3.85 5.59 -9.49
CA LEU A 49 -3.19 4.60 -8.63
C LEU A 49 -2.46 3.60 -9.53
N ALA A 50 -1.16 3.41 -9.33
CA ALA A 50 -0.41 2.29 -9.87
C ALA A 50 -0.28 1.22 -8.77
N HIS A 51 -0.73 0.01 -9.06
CA HIS A 51 -0.66 -1.16 -8.19
C HIS A 51 0.36 -2.14 -8.77
N VAL A 52 1.41 -2.39 -8.02
CA VAL A 52 2.53 -3.26 -8.40
C VAL A 52 2.59 -4.44 -7.43
N ASP A 53 2.82 -5.65 -7.95
CA ASP A 53 3.01 -6.86 -7.15
C ASP A 53 4.33 -7.54 -7.55
N LEU A 54 5.28 -7.57 -6.61
CA LEU A 54 6.63 -8.11 -6.84
C LEU A 54 6.76 -9.59 -6.45
N TYR A 55 5.65 -10.27 -6.11
CA TYR A 55 5.68 -11.66 -5.65
C TYR A 55 6.39 -12.62 -6.62
N ARG A 56 6.14 -12.46 -7.92
CA ARG A 56 6.69 -13.31 -8.98
C ARG A 56 7.91 -12.73 -9.69
N VAL A 57 8.32 -11.53 -9.35
CA VAL A 57 9.52 -10.92 -9.92
C VAL A 57 10.75 -11.67 -9.38
N GLU A 58 11.60 -12.16 -10.26
CA GLU A 58 12.82 -12.90 -9.90
C GLU A 58 14.05 -12.01 -9.91
N HIS A 59 14.09 -11.02 -10.83
CA HIS A 59 15.23 -10.13 -11.03
C HIS A 59 14.79 -8.67 -11.13
N ALA A 60 15.55 -7.77 -10.54
CA ALA A 60 15.27 -6.33 -10.57
C ALA A 60 15.15 -5.74 -12.01
N GLY A 61 15.82 -6.33 -12.99
CA GLY A 61 15.72 -5.92 -14.40
C GLY A 61 14.33 -6.09 -15.01
N GLU A 62 13.48 -6.97 -14.45
CA GLU A 62 12.09 -7.10 -14.89
C GLU A 62 11.26 -5.85 -14.58
N LEU A 63 11.63 -5.10 -13.53
CA LEU A 63 10.96 -3.84 -13.15
C LEU A 63 11.19 -2.75 -14.22
N GLU A 64 12.33 -2.75 -14.88
CA GLU A 64 12.60 -1.84 -16.00
C GLU A 64 11.69 -2.17 -17.19
N THR A 65 11.46 -3.46 -17.44
CA THR A 65 10.62 -3.93 -18.55
C THR A 65 9.17 -3.51 -18.41
N VAL A 66 8.65 -3.43 -17.17
CA VAL A 66 7.27 -2.99 -16.89
C VAL A 66 7.15 -1.47 -16.70
N GLY A 67 8.23 -0.72 -16.92
CA GLY A 67 8.23 0.74 -16.78
C GLY A 67 8.08 1.22 -15.33
N PHE A 68 8.56 0.45 -14.35
CA PHE A 68 8.39 0.76 -12.93
C PHE A 68 8.87 2.17 -12.57
N VAL A 69 9.98 2.61 -13.16
CA VAL A 69 10.54 3.96 -12.91
C VAL A 69 9.60 5.05 -13.39
N ASP A 70 8.87 4.83 -14.50
CA ASP A 70 7.92 5.79 -15.06
C ASP A 70 6.69 5.98 -14.17
N LEU A 71 6.36 4.98 -13.34
CA LEU A 71 5.28 5.07 -12.36
C LEU A 71 5.61 6.00 -11.18
N LEU A 72 6.90 6.31 -10.97
CA LEU A 72 7.38 7.11 -9.83
C LEU A 72 7.32 8.62 -10.08
N GLU A 73 6.51 9.06 -11.03
CA GLU A 73 6.32 10.47 -11.32
C GLU A 73 5.75 11.25 -10.12
N PRO A 74 6.11 12.55 -9.97
CA PRO A 74 5.58 13.37 -8.91
C PRO A 74 4.05 13.44 -8.93
N GLY A 75 3.43 13.14 -7.79
CA GLY A 75 1.98 13.16 -7.63
C GLY A 75 1.29 11.81 -7.89
N ALA A 76 1.96 10.82 -8.46
CA ALA A 76 1.41 9.48 -8.61
C ALA A 76 1.28 8.77 -7.25
N LEU A 77 0.14 8.10 -7.02
CA LEU A 77 -0.01 7.16 -5.92
C LEU A 77 0.43 5.78 -6.40
N VAL A 78 1.52 5.26 -5.84
CA VAL A 78 2.04 3.93 -6.18
C VAL A 78 1.97 3.04 -4.96
N ALA A 79 1.30 1.91 -5.06
CA ALA A 79 1.25 0.85 -4.06
C ALA A 79 2.00 -0.38 -4.56
N VAL A 80 2.99 -0.83 -3.79
CA VAL A 80 3.86 -1.96 -4.13
C VAL A 80 3.68 -3.07 -3.11
N GLU A 81 3.10 -4.19 -3.50
CA GLU A 81 3.07 -5.41 -2.70
C GLU A 81 4.42 -6.14 -2.78
N TRP A 82 4.88 -6.74 -1.68
CA TRP A 82 6.17 -7.41 -1.57
C TRP A 82 7.37 -6.51 -1.83
N GLY A 83 7.29 -5.24 -1.37
CA GLY A 83 8.36 -4.26 -1.59
C GLY A 83 9.69 -4.61 -0.90
N ASP A 84 9.68 -5.48 0.09
CA ASP A 84 10.86 -6.03 0.77
C ASP A 84 11.72 -6.96 -0.11
N ARG A 85 11.18 -7.45 -1.23
CA ARG A 85 11.93 -8.29 -2.17
C ARG A 85 12.98 -7.51 -2.95
N PHE A 86 12.71 -6.24 -3.26
CA PHE A 86 13.61 -5.36 -4.02
C PHE A 86 13.70 -3.98 -3.37
N PRO A 87 14.25 -3.88 -2.15
CA PRO A 87 14.28 -2.62 -1.40
C PRO A 87 15.07 -1.52 -2.12
N ASP A 88 16.11 -1.90 -2.88
CA ASP A 88 16.95 -0.95 -3.62
C ASP A 88 16.26 -0.37 -4.87
N ALA A 89 15.17 -0.98 -5.34
CA ALA A 89 14.37 -0.47 -6.44
C ALA A 89 13.33 0.57 -5.99
N LEU A 90 13.07 0.67 -4.69
CA LEU A 90 12.10 1.62 -4.15
C LEU A 90 12.75 3.00 -3.96
N PRO A 91 11.98 4.10 -4.16
CA PRO A 91 12.47 5.43 -3.82
C PRO A 91 12.86 5.51 -2.35
N PRO A 92 13.90 6.30 -1.99
CA PRO A 92 14.33 6.46 -0.59
C PRO A 92 13.22 6.96 0.33
N ASP A 93 12.35 7.85 -0.17
CA ASP A 93 11.21 8.36 0.59
C ASP A 93 9.93 7.63 0.19
N HIS A 94 9.56 6.64 0.98
CA HIS A 94 8.32 5.91 0.84
C HIS A 94 7.73 5.55 2.21
N LEU A 95 6.43 5.26 2.26
CA LEU A 95 5.76 4.75 3.44
C LEU A 95 5.80 3.21 3.38
N LYS A 96 6.44 2.60 4.36
CA LYS A 96 6.49 1.14 4.53
C LYS A 96 5.38 0.72 5.49
N ILE A 97 4.57 -0.26 5.08
CA ILE A 97 3.50 -0.82 5.91
C ILE A 97 3.67 -2.33 5.96
N GLU A 98 3.90 -2.83 7.14
CA GLU A 98 3.90 -4.26 7.42
C GLU A 98 2.54 -4.67 7.98
N ILE A 99 1.92 -5.68 7.37
CA ILE A 99 0.62 -6.23 7.74
C ILE A 99 0.84 -7.58 8.40
N LEU A 100 0.42 -7.69 9.65
CA LEU A 100 0.56 -8.89 10.46
C LEU A 100 -0.80 -9.53 10.75
N ARG A 101 -0.80 -10.84 10.90
CA ARG A 101 -1.97 -11.62 11.35
C ARG A 101 -1.60 -12.31 12.67
N PRO A 102 -1.74 -11.62 13.80
CA PRO A 102 -1.17 -12.06 15.07
C PRO A 102 -1.83 -13.32 15.64
N ASP A 103 -3.11 -13.53 15.35
CA ASP A 103 -3.85 -14.70 15.82
C ASP A 103 -4.78 -15.23 14.72
N PRO A 104 -4.26 -16.09 13.83
CA PRO A 104 -5.03 -16.61 12.71
C PRO A 104 -6.10 -17.63 13.12
N VAL A 105 -6.05 -18.17 14.33
CA VAL A 105 -6.97 -19.19 14.84
C VAL A 105 -8.10 -18.56 15.63
N ALA A 106 -7.80 -17.84 16.71
CA ALA A 106 -8.82 -17.26 17.58
C ALA A 106 -9.44 -15.97 17.02
N ASN A 107 -8.66 -15.19 16.26
CA ASN A 107 -9.16 -13.97 15.63
C ASN A 107 -8.69 -13.85 14.16
N PRO A 108 -9.26 -14.63 13.24
CA PRO A 108 -8.81 -14.71 11.85
C PRO A 108 -8.99 -13.40 11.07
N ALA A 109 -9.86 -12.51 11.52
CA ALA A 109 -10.11 -11.22 10.87
C ALA A 109 -9.14 -10.11 11.32
N ARG A 110 -8.49 -10.27 12.48
CA ARG A 110 -7.59 -9.25 13.02
C ARG A 110 -6.34 -9.07 12.16
N ARG A 111 -5.99 -7.83 11.92
CA ARG A 111 -4.72 -7.41 11.32
C ARG A 111 -4.11 -6.31 12.17
N ASP A 112 -2.82 -6.42 12.42
CA ASP A 112 -2.03 -5.37 13.02
C ASP A 112 -1.19 -4.72 11.91
N LEU A 113 -1.13 -3.41 11.88
CA LEU A 113 -0.37 -2.64 10.90
C LEU A 113 0.78 -1.93 11.60
N ILE A 114 1.99 -2.11 11.07
CA ILE A 114 3.17 -1.35 11.48
C ILE A 114 3.54 -0.43 10.32
N ALA A 115 3.42 0.87 10.53
CA ALA A 115 3.72 1.88 9.51
C ALA A 115 5.00 2.63 9.87
N LEU A 116 5.93 2.71 8.90
CA LEU A 116 7.22 3.39 9.04
C LEU A 116 7.41 4.34 7.86
N SER A 117 7.74 5.58 8.15
CA SER A 117 8.16 6.56 7.13
C SER A 117 9.66 6.46 6.88
N CYS A 118 10.06 6.48 5.60
CA CYS A 118 11.46 6.38 5.18
C CYS A 118 12.05 7.74 4.78
N GLY A 119 11.24 8.82 4.79
CA GLY A 119 11.69 10.17 4.43
C GLY A 119 10.67 11.25 4.82
N PRO A 120 10.94 12.51 4.49
CA PRO A 120 10.13 13.64 4.94
C PRO A 120 8.70 13.66 4.37
N VAL A 121 8.50 13.26 3.11
CA VAL A 121 7.18 13.23 2.49
C VAL A 121 6.33 12.12 3.09
N SER A 122 6.88 10.92 3.24
CA SER A 122 6.20 9.80 3.88
C SER A 122 5.93 10.06 5.37
N SER A 123 6.81 10.77 6.06
CA SER A 123 6.61 11.18 7.46
C SER A 123 5.42 12.11 7.61
N ALA A 124 5.30 13.12 6.74
CA ALA A 124 4.15 14.01 6.74
C ALA A 124 2.84 13.31 6.38
N ALA A 125 2.89 12.33 5.46
CA ALA A 125 1.73 11.51 5.12
C ALA A 125 1.29 10.62 6.29
N LEU A 126 2.25 9.98 6.97
CA LEU A 126 1.98 9.13 8.14
C LEU A 126 1.35 9.93 9.27
N ALA A 127 1.86 11.13 9.56
CA ALA A 127 1.30 12.01 10.59
C ALA A 127 -0.18 12.34 10.30
N ARG A 128 -0.50 12.74 9.06
CA ARG A 128 -1.90 13.03 8.66
C ARG A 128 -2.80 11.80 8.77
N TRP A 129 -2.28 10.63 8.42
CA TRP A 129 -3.03 9.37 8.53
C TRP A 129 -3.31 9.04 9.99
N THR A 130 -2.32 9.15 10.87
CA THR A 130 -2.50 8.94 12.32
C THR A 130 -3.55 9.89 12.90
N ASP A 131 -3.46 11.19 12.59
CA ASP A 131 -4.44 12.18 13.03
C ASP A 131 -5.87 11.84 12.55
N ALA A 132 -6.00 11.34 11.31
CA ALA A 132 -7.30 10.94 10.77
C ALA A 132 -7.87 9.69 11.46
N LEU A 133 -7.02 8.72 11.83
CA LEU A 133 -7.44 7.54 12.58
C LEU A 133 -7.91 7.90 13.98
N ASP A 134 -7.18 8.77 14.69
CA ASP A 134 -7.54 9.23 16.04
C ASP A 134 -8.90 9.97 16.05
N GLN A 135 -9.24 10.64 14.95
CA GLN A 135 -10.53 11.30 14.80
C GLN A 135 -11.68 10.35 14.41
N ALA A 136 -11.34 9.24 13.74
CA ALA A 136 -12.30 8.25 13.28
C ALA A 136 -12.66 7.22 14.35
N GLU A 137 -11.83 7.01 15.38
CA GLU A 137 -12.17 6.14 16.49
C GLU A 137 -13.35 6.72 17.27
N PRO A 138 -14.46 5.97 17.45
CA PRO A 138 -15.53 6.40 18.33
C PRO A 138 -14.94 6.53 19.74
N ARG A 139 -15.00 7.74 20.33
CA ARG A 139 -14.66 7.92 21.73
C ARG A 139 -15.53 6.95 22.52
N VAL A 140 -14.93 5.90 23.06
CA VAL A 140 -15.58 5.03 24.02
C VAL A 140 -15.88 5.93 25.22
N ASP A 141 -17.16 6.28 25.37
CA ASP A 141 -17.62 7.09 26.48
C ASP A 141 -17.54 6.20 27.73
N ASP A 142 -16.45 6.35 28.50
CA ASP A 142 -16.25 5.72 29.80
C ASP A 142 -17.24 6.28 30.83
N ARG A 143 -18.55 6.19 30.50
CA ARG A 143 -19.62 6.48 31.44
C ARG A 143 -20.48 5.22 31.63
N ASN A 144 -19.97 4.35 32.52
CA ASN A 144 -20.85 3.55 33.39
C ASN A 144 -20.10 3.20 34.69
#